data_d00c64da849632baaef1dbe2f94eccb5
#
_entry.id   d00c64da849632baaef1dbe2f94eccb5
#
_cell.length_a   1.000
_cell.length_b   1.000
_cell.length_c   1.000
_cell.angle_alpha   90.00
_cell.angle_beta   90.00
_cell.angle_gamma   90.00
#
_symmetry.space_group_name_H-M   'P 1'
#
loop_
_entity.id
_entity.type
_entity.pdbx_description
1 polymer ?
#
loop_
_entity_poly.entity_id
_entity_poly.type
_entity_poly.pdbx_seq_one_letter_code
_entity_poly.pdbx_strand_id
1 'polypeptide(L)'
;MDYYSQYPPLGLLKLAKMEERKWNEVRLVRGLSEHLDFVPNKIYITSLFTYSCRPVHQAIEHYHKMFPEAEVNVGGIYATLMPHNIKNQYPFVKIHQGLVSEAENLLPAYYLLNRVDKWKDWKKSIVFTTRGCIRKCPFCVVPKIEGGDEGA
;
A
#
# COMPACT_ATOMS: atom_id res chain seq x y z
N MET A 1 1.21 -10.49 7.54
CA MET A 1 -0.26 -10.65 7.67
C MET A 1 -0.75 -9.69 8.76
N ASP A 2 -1.47 -8.65 8.37
CA ASP A 2 -1.98 -7.68 9.35
C ASP A 2 -3.28 -8.23 9.95
N TYR A 3 -3.15 -9.00 11.03
CA TYR A 3 -4.28 -9.61 11.73
C TYR A 3 -5.22 -8.56 12.33
N TYR A 4 -4.72 -7.36 12.59
CA TYR A 4 -5.41 -6.34 13.36
C TYR A 4 -6.23 -5.36 12.50
N SER A 5 -5.90 -5.19 11.23
CA SER A 5 -6.68 -4.30 10.37
C SER A 5 -8.02 -4.94 9.98
N GLN A 6 -9.10 -4.42 10.54
CA GLN A 6 -10.47 -4.76 10.11
C GLN A 6 -10.83 -4.10 8.78
N TYR A 7 -10.10 -3.05 8.41
CA TYR A 7 -10.38 -2.23 7.24
C TYR A 7 -9.58 -2.66 6.02
N PRO A 8 -10.15 -2.52 4.82
CA PRO A 8 -9.42 -2.78 3.57
C PRO A 8 -8.31 -1.75 3.36
N PRO A 9 -7.27 -2.11 2.57
CA PRO A 9 -6.11 -1.25 2.31
C PRO A 9 -6.47 -0.13 1.33
N LEU A 10 -7.03 0.97 1.82
CA LEU A 10 -7.56 2.06 1.01
C LEU A 10 -6.54 2.61 -0.01
N GLY A 11 -5.28 2.77 0.41
CA GLY A 11 -4.21 3.22 -0.47
C GLY A 11 -4.01 2.31 -1.68
N LEU A 12 -3.99 0.97 -1.47
CA LEU A 12 -3.90 0.02 -2.59
C LEU A 12 -5.13 0.04 -3.50
N LEU A 13 -6.33 0.23 -2.94
CA LEU A 13 -7.55 0.33 -3.74
C LEU A 13 -7.58 1.59 -4.62
N LYS A 14 -7.00 2.69 -4.14
CA LYS A 14 -6.84 3.92 -4.92
C LYS A 14 -5.76 3.75 -5.99
N LEU A 15 -4.62 3.13 -5.67
CA LEU A 15 -3.58 2.79 -6.64
C LEU A 15 -4.12 1.84 -7.72
N ALA A 16 -4.91 0.85 -7.34
CA ALA A 16 -5.58 -0.03 -8.29
C ALA A 16 -6.42 0.79 -9.29
N LYS A 17 -7.20 1.77 -8.82
CA LYS A 17 -7.99 2.64 -9.70
C LYS A 17 -7.12 3.51 -10.60
N MET A 18 -5.97 3.96 -10.12
CA MET A 18 -4.99 4.69 -10.92
C MET A 18 -4.41 3.82 -12.05
N GLU A 19 -4.02 2.58 -11.74
CA GLU A 19 -3.48 1.65 -12.73
C GLU A 19 -4.54 1.24 -13.76
N GLU A 20 -5.79 1.05 -13.37
CA GLU A 20 -6.90 0.79 -14.30
C GLU A 20 -7.13 1.93 -15.30
N ARG A 21 -6.97 3.19 -14.85
CA ARG A 21 -7.04 4.34 -15.78
C ARG A 21 -5.94 4.33 -16.83
N LYS A 22 -4.84 3.62 -16.55
CA LYS A 22 -3.73 3.39 -17.48
C LYS A 22 -3.93 2.10 -18.30
N TRP A 23 -5.13 1.53 -18.28
CA TRP A 23 -5.51 0.28 -18.97
C TRP A 23 -4.76 -0.97 -18.47
N ASN A 24 -4.23 -0.94 -17.24
CA ASN A 24 -3.62 -2.10 -16.62
C ASN A 24 -4.67 -2.98 -15.95
N GLU A 25 -4.52 -4.31 -16.10
CA GLU A 25 -5.30 -5.27 -15.34
C GLU A 25 -4.76 -5.34 -13.91
N VAL A 26 -5.65 -5.28 -12.92
CA VAL A 26 -5.28 -5.24 -11.50
C VAL A 26 -5.91 -6.39 -10.73
N ARG A 27 -5.14 -6.95 -9.82
CA ARG A 27 -5.58 -7.98 -8.86
C ARG A 27 -5.20 -7.57 -7.45
N LEU A 28 -6.09 -7.78 -6.50
CA LEU A 28 -5.82 -7.60 -5.08
C LEU A 28 -5.57 -8.94 -4.43
N VAL A 29 -4.42 -9.07 -3.77
CA VAL A 29 -4.01 -10.27 -3.04
C VAL A 29 -3.76 -9.91 -1.58
N ARG A 30 -4.16 -10.77 -0.66
CA ARG A 30 -3.91 -10.59 0.77
C ARG A 30 -2.97 -11.67 1.31
N GLY A 31 -1.86 -11.23 1.87
CA GLY A 31 -0.83 -12.13 2.42
C GLY A 31 0.04 -12.75 1.33
N LEU A 32 0.53 -13.94 1.60
CA LEU A 32 1.36 -14.71 0.67
C LEU A 32 0.46 -15.71 -0.06
N SER A 33 0.41 -15.65 -1.37
CA SER A 33 -0.30 -16.62 -2.20
C SER A 33 0.72 -17.50 -2.93
N GLU A 34 0.55 -18.79 -2.87
CA GLU A 34 1.44 -19.74 -3.57
C GLU A 34 1.06 -19.90 -5.05
N HIS A 35 -0.19 -19.63 -5.37
CA HIS A 35 -0.70 -19.75 -6.74
C HIS A 35 -1.44 -18.48 -7.15
N LEU A 36 -0.98 -17.87 -8.24
CA LEU A 36 -1.67 -16.79 -8.90
C LEU A 36 -2.00 -17.21 -10.34
N ASP A 37 -3.17 -16.85 -10.80
CA ASP A 37 -3.68 -17.14 -12.14
C ASP A 37 -3.15 -16.20 -13.22
N PHE A 38 -2.16 -15.37 -12.88
CA PHE A 38 -1.55 -14.37 -13.76
C PHE A 38 -0.10 -14.09 -13.38
N VAL A 39 0.67 -13.52 -14.31
CA VAL A 39 2.05 -13.06 -14.09
C VAL A 39 2.04 -11.53 -14.04
N PRO A 40 2.32 -10.92 -12.89
CA PRO A 40 2.34 -9.46 -12.77
C PRO A 40 3.63 -8.85 -13.35
N ASN A 41 3.51 -7.69 -13.99
CA ASN A 41 4.65 -6.85 -14.34
C ASN A 41 5.04 -5.90 -13.19
N LYS A 42 4.07 -5.56 -12.34
CA LYS A 42 4.25 -4.69 -11.17
C LYS A 42 3.55 -5.26 -9.96
N ILE A 43 4.19 -5.12 -8.81
CA ILE A 43 3.68 -5.57 -7.51
C ILE A 43 3.72 -4.38 -6.56
N TYR A 44 2.59 -4.09 -5.93
CA TYR A 44 2.46 -3.05 -4.92
C TYR A 44 2.23 -3.67 -3.55
N ILE A 45 3.12 -3.38 -2.61
CA ILE A 45 3.07 -3.88 -1.24
C ILE A 45 2.89 -2.71 -0.29
N THR A 46 1.98 -2.84 0.68
CA THR A 46 1.73 -1.80 1.68
C THR A 46 1.66 -2.36 3.08
N SER A 47 2.00 -1.52 4.06
CA SER A 47 1.78 -1.78 5.48
C SER A 47 1.21 -0.54 6.16
N LEU A 48 0.22 -0.75 7.02
CA LEU A 48 -0.38 0.32 7.83
C LEU A 48 0.46 0.68 9.06
N PHE A 49 1.32 -0.22 9.53
CA PHE A 49 2.04 -0.05 10.79
C PHE A 49 3.51 -0.45 10.67
N THR A 50 4.38 0.26 11.38
CA THR A 50 5.82 -0.03 11.41
C THR A 50 6.13 -1.37 12.08
N TYR A 51 5.34 -1.79 13.06
CA TYR A 51 5.49 -3.11 13.72
C TYR A 51 5.08 -4.29 12.80
N SER A 52 4.41 -4.03 11.69
CA SER A 52 4.10 -5.03 10.67
C SER A 52 5.21 -5.17 9.61
N CYS A 53 6.46 -4.83 9.94
CA CYS A 53 7.58 -4.91 9.01
C CYS A 53 7.85 -6.35 8.53
N ARG A 54 7.78 -7.36 9.41
CA ARG A 54 8.03 -8.76 9.04
C ARG A 54 7.15 -9.26 7.89
N PRO A 55 5.81 -9.12 7.94
CA PRO A 55 4.96 -9.46 6.80
C PRO A 55 5.32 -8.74 5.49
N VAL A 56 5.78 -7.49 5.57
CA VAL A 56 6.22 -6.75 4.37
C VAL A 56 7.47 -7.39 3.78
N HIS A 57 8.49 -7.66 4.60
CA HIS A 57 9.72 -8.32 4.16
C HIS A 57 9.45 -9.71 3.56
N GLN A 58 8.62 -10.51 4.23
CA GLN A 58 8.19 -11.81 3.70
C GLN A 58 7.48 -11.69 2.34
N ALA A 59 6.63 -10.69 2.17
CA ALA A 59 5.94 -10.46 0.91
C ALA A 59 6.92 -10.04 -0.21
N ILE A 60 7.89 -9.17 0.10
CA ILE A 60 8.94 -8.78 -0.87
C ILE A 60 9.70 -10.01 -1.35
N GLU A 61 10.20 -10.83 -0.43
CA GLU A 61 10.98 -12.03 -0.74
C GLU A 61 10.16 -13.05 -1.53
N HIS A 62 8.93 -13.33 -1.06
CA HIS A 62 8.03 -14.29 -1.67
C HIS A 62 7.70 -13.93 -3.12
N TYR A 63 7.23 -12.70 -3.33
CA TYR A 63 6.78 -12.30 -4.66
C TYR A 63 7.93 -11.99 -5.62
N HIS A 64 9.07 -11.53 -5.13
CA HIS A 64 10.26 -11.40 -5.97
C HIS A 64 10.81 -12.75 -6.41
N LYS A 65 10.78 -13.76 -5.52
CA LYS A 65 11.17 -15.14 -5.88
C LYS A 65 10.20 -15.74 -6.90
N MET A 66 8.91 -15.47 -6.77
CA MET A 66 7.87 -15.98 -7.67
C MET A 66 7.88 -15.27 -9.03
N PHE A 67 8.16 -13.98 -9.05
CA PHE A 67 8.16 -13.13 -10.24
C PHE A 67 9.41 -12.24 -10.28
N PRO A 68 10.59 -12.79 -10.65
CA PRO A 68 11.85 -12.05 -10.62
C PRO A 68 11.88 -10.81 -11.52
N GLU A 69 11.15 -10.86 -12.63
CA GLU A 69 11.08 -9.77 -13.60
C GLU A 69 10.07 -8.67 -13.21
N ALA A 70 9.25 -8.89 -12.21
CA ALA A 70 8.26 -7.93 -11.78
C ALA A 70 8.89 -6.77 -11.00
N GLU A 71 8.46 -5.55 -11.30
CA GLU A 71 8.83 -4.37 -10.53
C GLU A 71 8.13 -4.39 -9.17
N VAL A 72 8.89 -4.45 -8.08
CA VAL A 72 8.35 -4.45 -6.72
C VAL A 72 8.35 -3.03 -6.15
N ASN A 73 7.16 -2.53 -5.81
CA ASN A 73 6.93 -1.21 -5.25
C ASN A 73 6.39 -1.36 -3.81
N VAL A 74 7.03 -0.68 -2.86
CA VAL A 74 6.62 -0.72 -1.45
C VAL A 74 6.28 0.67 -0.96
N GLY A 75 5.10 0.81 -0.36
CA GLY A 75 4.60 2.07 0.18
C GLY A 75 3.91 1.89 1.54
N GLY A 76 3.21 2.94 1.96
CA GLY A 76 2.52 2.99 3.24
C GLY A 76 3.39 3.49 4.39
N ILE A 77 2.88 3.41 5.61
CA ILE A 77 3.49 4.04 6.78
C ILE A 77 4.90 3.51 7.07
N TYR A 78 5.10 2.19 7.00
CA TYR A 78 6.41 1.61 7.25
C TYR A 78 7.46 2.08 6.23
N ALA A 79 7.13 2.04 4.93
CA ALA A 79 8.03 2.49 3.87
C ALA A 79 8.34 3.99 3.96
N THR A 80 7.37 4.79 4.40
CA THR A 80 7.53 6.24 4.58
C THR A 80 8.46 6.59 5.75
N LEU A 81 8.30 5.90 6.89
CA LEU A 81 9.03 6.23 8.11
C LEU A 81 10.41 5.57 8.18
N MET A 82 10.55 4.38 7.61
CA MET A 82 11.74 3.55 7.71
C MET A 82 12.23 3.03 6.34
N PRO A 83 12.40 3.90 5.33
CA PRO A 83 12.76 3.48 3.96
C PRO A 83 14.11 2.76 3.91
N HIS A 84 15.06 3.17 4.75
CA HIS A 84 16.40 2.58 4.78
C HIS A 84 16.38 1.11 5.18
N ASN A 85 15.46 0.70 6.06
CA ASN A 85 15.35 -0.70 6.48
C ASN A 85 14.98 -1.62 5.30
N ILE A 86 14.13 -1.12 4.39
CA ILE A 86 13.74 -1.85 3.19
C ILE A 86 14.86 -1.77 2.16
N LYS A 87 15.39 -0.57 1.91
CA LYS A 87 16.37 -0.35 0.83
C LYS A 87 17.69 -1.06 1.06
N ASN A 88 18.16 -1.11 2.29
CA ASN A 88 19.40 -1.81 2.65
C ASN A 88 19.30 -3.31 2.43
N GLN A 89 18.13 -3.89 2.65
CA GLN A 89 17.89 -5.32 2.54
C GLN A 89 17.48 -5.72 1.11
N TYR A 90 16.74 -4.84 0.42
CA TYR A 90 16.21 -5.07 -0.93
C TYR A 90 16.51 -3.90 -1.87
N PRO A 91 17.74 -3.78 -2.39
CA PRO A 91 18.15 -2.67 -3.25
C PRO A 91 17.31 -2.52 -4.53
N PHE A 92 16.70 -3.60 -5.01
CA PHE A 92 15.86 -3.64 -6.22
C PHE A 92 14.47 -3.03 -6.01
N VAL A 93 14.01 -2.90 -4.76
CA VAL A 93 12.66 -2.40 -4.45
C VAL A 93 12.57 -0.90 -4.71
N LYS A 94 11.49 -0.48 -5.36
CA LYS A 94 11.09 0.93 -5.43
C LYS A 94 10.29 1.31 -4.20
N ILE A 95 10.75 2.32 -3.48
CA ILE A 95 10.08 2.79 -2.26
C ILE A 95 9.33 4.07 -2.58
N HIS A 96 8.04 4.07 -2.25
CA HIS A 96 7.21 5.26 -2.28
C HIS A 96 6.97 5.77 -0.86
N GLN A 97 7.39 7.01 -0.60
CA GLN A 97 7.19 7.68 0.68
C GLN A 97 6.04 8.69 0.57
N GLY A 98 5.19 8.74 1.61
CA GLY A 98 4.05 9.66 1.65
C GLY A 98 2.88 9.24 0.78
N LEU A 99 2.11 10.23 0.35
CA LEU A 99 0.90 10.06 -0.42
C LEU A 99 1.20 10.01 -1.93
N VAL A 100 0.41 9.25 -2.67
CA VAL A 100 0.43 9.25 -4.14
C VAL A 100 -0.60 10.26 -4.63
N SER A 101 -0.16 11.47 -4.95
CA SER A 101 -1.05 12.60 -5.31
C SER A 101 -2.04 12.26 -6.42
N GLU A 102 -1.60 11.52 -7.46
CA GLU A 102 -2.47 11.09 -8.56
C GLU A 102 -3.61 10.16 -8.11
N ALA A 103 -3.39 9.38 -7.05
CA ALA A 103 -4.36 8.43 -6.54
C ALA A 103 -5.30 9.03 -5.47
N GLU A 104 -4.91 10.12 -4.82
CA GLU A 104 -5.64 10.65 -3.66
C GLU A 104 -7.09 11.02 -3.95
N ASN A 105 -7.36 11.59 -5.11
CA ASN A 105 -8.70 12.02 -5.51
C ASN A 105 -9.51 10.93 -6.25
N LEU A 106 -8.96 9.70 -6.34
CA LEU A 106 -9.64 8.61 -7.01
C LEU A 106 -10.58 7.86 -6.05
N LEU A 107 -11.71 7.43 -6.58
CA LEU A 107 -12.58 6.49 -5.89
C LEU A 107 -11.87 5.14 -5.78
N PRO A 108 -11.84 4.53 -4.58
CA PRO A 108 -11.19 3.23 -4.40
C PRO A 108 -11.88 2.12 -5.19
N ALA A 109 -11.11 1.19 -5.71
CA ALA A 109 -11.59 0.02 -6.47
C ALA A 109 -12.18 -1.04 -5.53
N TYR A 110 -13.27 -0.73 -4.81
CA TYR A 110 -13.86 -1.62 -3.80
C TYR A 110 -14.31 -2.97 -4.34
N TYR A 111 -14.65 -3.08 -5.61
CA TYR A 111 -15.06 -4.34 -6.24
C TYR A 111 -13.94 -5.42 -6.17
N LEU A 112 -12.67 -5.03 -6.06
CA LEU A 112 -11.55 -5.97 -5.88
C LEU A 112 -11.63 -6.73 -4.55
N LEU A 113 -12.33 -6.18 -3.56
CA LEU A 113 -12.51 -6.82 -2.25
C LEU A 113 -13.31 -8.13 -2.33
N ASN A 114 -14.17 -8.29 -3.33
CA ASN A 114 -14.96 -9.50 -3.53
C ASN A 114 -14.10 -10.76 -3.71
N ARG A 115 -12.83 -10.59 -4.09
CA ARG A 115 -11.85 -11.67 -4.28
C ARG A 115 -11.03 -11.98 -3.03
N VAL A 116 -11.25 -11.24 -1.94
CA VAL A 116 -10.51 -11.40 -0.69
C VAL A 116 -11.48 -11.83 0.41
N ASP A 117 -11.37 -13.05 0.89
CA ASP A 117 -12.31 -13.66 1.85
C ASP A 117 -12.61 -12.75 3.05
N LYS A 118 -11.61 -12.06 3.55
CA LYS A 118 -11.76 -11.17 4.70
C LYS A 118 -12.72 -10.01 4.44
N TRP A 119 -12.86 -9.56 3.20
CA TRP A 119 -13.60 -8.36 2.83
C TRP A 119 -14.66 -8.60 1.74
N LYS A 120 -14.93 -9.84 1.36
CA LYS A 120 -15.89 -10.18 0.30
C LYS A 120 -17.30 -9.60 0.54
N ASP A 121 -17.67 -9.45 1.82
CA ASP A 121 -18.96 -8.87 2.23
C ASP A 121 -18.88 -7.38 2.61
N TRP A 122 -17.79 -6.71 2.22
CA TRP A 122 -17.60 -5.30 2.52
C TRP A 122 -18.59 -4.42 1.75
N LYS A 123 -19.46 -3.72 2.48
CA LYS A 123 -20.52 -2.84 1.93
C LYS A 123 -20.36 -1.38 2.36
N LYS A 124 -19.21 -1.00 2.92
CA LYS A 124 -18.95 0.33 3.46
C LYS A 124 -17.98 1.10 2.56
N SER A 125 -18.02 2.42 2.64
CA SER A 125 -17.03 3.32 2.06
C SER A 125 -16.18 3.94 3.15
N ILE A 126 -14.90 4.18 2.83
CA ILE A 126 -13.97 4.91 3.69
C ILE A 126 -13.66 6.22 3.00
N VAL A 127 -13.86 7.33 3.70
CA VAL A 127 -13.60 8.67 3.20
C VAL A 127 -12.80 9.43 4.24
N PHE A 128 -11.78 10.15 3.79
CA PHE A 128 -11.09 11.14 4.60
C PHE A 128 -11.81 12.48 4.45
N THR A 129 -12.32 13.02 5.54
CA THR A 129 -12.91 14.36 5.57
C THR A 129 -11.87 15.45 5.63
N THR A 130 -10.71 15.15 6.23
CA THR A 130 -9.55 16.02 6.34
C THR A 130 -8.28 15.17 6.27
N ARG A 131 -7.17 15.79 5.87
CA ARG A 131 -5.83 15.21 5.89
C ARG A 131 -4.92 16.04 6.77
N GLY A 132 -3.91 15.38 7.34
CA GLY A 132 -2.94 16.05 8.17
C GLY A 132 -3.48 16.47 9.55
N CYS A 133 -2.70 17.29 10.22
CA CYS A 133 -3.03 17.86 11.52
C CYS A 133 -2.42 19.26 11.65
N ILE A 134 -3.21 20.22 12.15
CA ILE A 134 -2.75 21.59 12.39
C ILE A 134 -1.70 21.69 13.51
N ARG A 135 -1.58 20.64 14.36
CA ARG A 135 -0.62 20.61 15.46
C ARG A 135 0.70 20.03 14.99
N LYS A 136 1.80 20.67 15.32
CA LYS A 136 3.18 20.23 15.01
C LYS A 136 3.85 19.66 16.27
N CYS A 137 3.25 18.60 16.86
CA CYS A 137 3.81 17.97 18.06
C CYS A 137 5.16 17.31 17.73
N PRO A 138 6.22 17.48 18.56
CA PRO A 138 7.57 16.98 18.25
C PRO A 138 7.67 15.46 18.06
N PHE A 139 6.78 14.69 18.67
CA PHE A 139 6.72 13.23 18.59
C PHE A 139 5.76 12.72 17.50
N CYS A 140 5.09 13.60 16.78
CA CYS A 140 4.04 13.23 15.84
C CYS A 140 4.63 12.89 14.45
N VAL A 141 4.19 11.77 13.88
CA VAL A 141 4.61 11.31 12.55
C VAL A 141 3.71 11.81 11.43
N VAL A 142 2.55 12.40 11.75
CA VAL A 142 1.57 12.85 10.74
C VAL A 142 2.17 13.77 9.70
N PRO A 143 2.99 14.79 10.03
CA PRO A 143 3.63 15.64 9.02
C PRO A 143 4.52 14.89 8.02
N LYS A 144 5.13 13.78 8.46
CA LYS A 144 5.97 12.94 7.58
C LYS A 144 5.15 12.03 6.67
N ILE A 145 3.97 11.63 7.12
CA ILE A 145 3.11 10.66 6.42
C ILE A 145 2.21 11.37 5.40
N GLU A 146 1.65 12.50 5.79
CA GLU A 146 0.61 13.18 5.03
C GLU A 146 1.08 14.47 4.32
N GLY A 147 2.36 14.77 4.43
CA GLY A 147 2.91 16.05 4.04
C GLY A 147 2.62 17.11 5.11
N GLY A 148 3.65 17.84 5.56
CA GLY A 148 3.43 19.06 6.31
C GLY A 148 2.90 20.11 5.33
N ASP A 149 1.99 20.98 5.79
CA ASP A 149 1.62 22.19 5.08
C ASP A 149 2.89 22.98 4.67
N GLU A 150 3.39 22.72 3.47
CA GLU A 150 4.14 23.71 2.72
C GLU A 150 3.10 24.46 1.89
N GLY A 151 2.45 25.41 2.53
CA GLY A 151 1.67 26.43 1.88
C GLY A 151 0.14 26.26 1.99
N ALA A 152 -0.45 26.82 3.00
CA ALA A 152 -1.70 27.55 2.91
C ALA A 152 -1.35 29.05 2.97
#